data_f3fef3649ad5ac3ce2b5a3dc40cddc7a
#
_entry.id   f3fef3649ad5ac3ce2b5a3dc40cddc7a
#
_cell.length_a   1.000
_cell.length_b   1.000
_cell.length_c   1.000
_cell.angle_alpha   90.00
_cell.angle_beta   90.00
_cell.angle_gamma   90.00
#
_symmetry.space_group_name_H-M   'P 1'
#
loop_
_entity.id
_entity.type
_entity.pdbx_description
1 polymer ?
#
loop_
_entity_poly.entity_id
_entity_poly.type
_entity_poly.pdbx_seq_one_letter_code
_entity_poly.pdbx_strand_id
1 'polypeptide(L)'
;MKKIILIVMFLASTLSFTSPTWIEYLIKVDNPQNAAKIVAATDKFMSSEFVKNNFKGSLHLNAYVAGGKVEETHSFALLQPSLAEHEIWLAKVSDPNNEEVRKFGSVLNANSEGVGSRINVFIQTYGTPSNKDTVWAIYPFRTKASNVEDIVEATEDLNEAIKDSFPGQFGLSERMAGGGMQTHLYTVGYESLAEMEQWEDSASRD
;
A
#
# COMPACT_ATOMS: atom_id res chain seq x y z
N MET A 1 24.03 58.70 -9.44
CA MET A 1 22.97 57.99 -8.71
C MET A 1 22.95 56.54 -9.17
N LYS A 2 23.48 55.63 -8.34
CA LYS A 2 23.53 54.22 -8.67
C LYS A 2 22.20 53.56 -8.18
N LYS A 3 21.41 53.01 -9.12
CA LYS A 3 20.20 52.25 -8.80
C LYS A 3 20.61 50.87 -8.33
N ILE A 4 20.39 50.59 -7.05
CA ILE A 4 20.51 49.24 -6.47
C ILE A 4 19.23 48.52 -6.83
N ILE A 5 19.33 47.50 -7.70
CA ILE A 5 18.23 46.56 -7.97
C ILE A 5 18.33 45.50 -6.92
N LEU A 6 17.37 45.51 -5.96
CA LEU A 6 17.21 44.48 -4.96
C LEU A 6 16.49 43.30 -5.60
N ILE A 7 17.24 42.24 -5.97
CA ILE A 7 16.65 40.97 -6.40
C ILE A 7 16.25 40.23 -5.13
N VAL A 8 14.96 40.26 -4.80
CA VAL A 8 14.36 39.38 -3.77
C VAL A 8 14.22 37.98 -4.39
N MET A 9 15.19 37.11 -4.13
CA MET A 9 15.01 35.69 -4.39
C MET A 9 13.95 35.17 -3.43
N PHE A 10 12.75 34.94 -3.92
CA PHE A 10 11.77 34.08 -3.26
C PHE A 10 12.32 32.66 -3.32
N LEU A 11 12.97 32.21 -2.26
CA LEU A 11 13.14 30.79 -1.98
C LEU A 11 11.74 30.23 -1.67
N ALA A 12 11.05 29.82 -2.72
CA ALA A 12 9.93 28.91 -2.57
C ALA A 12 10.53 27.59 -2.04
N SER A 13 10.55 27.45 -0.72
CA SER A 13 10.67 26.14 -0.09
C SER A 13 9.46 25.33 -0.55
N THR A 14 9.65 24.54 -1.60
CA THR A 14 8.74 23.46 -1.93
C THR A 14 8.76 22.51 -0.73
N LEU A 15 7.80 22.68 0.17
CA LEU A 15 7.43 21.62 1.10
C LEU A 15 6.98 20.48 0.20
N SER A 16 7.90 19.55 -0.07
CA SER A 16 7.55 18.26 -0.64
C SER A 16 6.65 17.57 0.38
N PHE A 17 5.36 17.69 0.22
CA PHE A 17 4.40 16.82 0.90
C PHE A 17 4.64 15.41 0.33
N THR A 18 5.43 14.63 1.05
CA THR A 18 5.64 13.22 0.72
C THR A 18 4.43 12.46 1.23
N SER A 19 3.53 12.10 0.34
CA SER A 19 2.39 11.25 0.71
C SER A 19 2.86 9.81 0.91
N PRO A 20 2.41 9.14 1.96
CA PRO A 20 2.67 7.72 2.14
C PRO A 20 2.20 6.92 0.92
N THR A 21 2.93 5.87 0.63
CA THR A 21 2.70 5.03 -0.54
C THR A 21 2.46 3.59 -0.15
N TRP A 22 1.65 2.92 -0.94
CA TRP A 22 1.42 1.50 -0.88
C TRP A 22 1.77 0.89 -2.23
N ILE A 23 2.87 0.15 -2.27
CA ILE A 23 3.36 -0.51 -3.49
C ILE A 23 3.13 -2.01 -3.33
N GLU A 24 2.45 -2.60 -4.31
CA GLU A 24 2.19 -4.04 -4.37
C GLU A 24 3.03 -4.70 -5.44
N TYR A 25 3.69 -5.80 -5.07
CA TYR A 25 4.25 -6.76 -6.01
C TYR A 25 3.36 -8.00 -6.01
N LEU A 26 2.75 -8.27 -7.14
CA LEU A 26 1.74 -9.30 -7.31
C LEU A 26 2.41 -10.61 -7.71
N ILE A 27 2.09 -11.68 -7.02
CA ILE A 27 2.65 -13.00 -7.28
C ILE A 27 1.55 -14.06 -7.38
N LYS A 28 1.81 -15.05 -8.21
CA LYS A 28 1.05 -16.28 -8.29
C LYS A 28 1.80 -17.37 -7.56
N VAL A 29 1.13 -18.04 -6.64
CA VAL A 29 1.65 -19.16 -5.86
C VAL A 29 0.76 -20.35 -6.08
N ASP A 30 1.32 -21.46 -6.59
CA ASP A 30 0.54 -22.58 -7.10
C ASP A 30 -0.03 -23.50 -6.00
N ASN A 31 0.59 -23.50 -4.82
CA ASN A 31 0.16 -24.39 -3.73
C ASN A 31 0.53 -23.87 -2.33
N PRO A 32 -0.14 -24.36 -1.27
CA PRO A 32 0.08 -23.93 0.10
C PRO A 32 1.51 -24.19 0.63
N GLN A 33 2.20 -25.24 0.15
CA GLN A 33 3.57 -25.54 0.58
C GLN A 33 4.54 -24.47 0.09
N ASN A 34 4.33 -23.96 -1.12
CA ASN A 34 5.11 -22.84 -1.67
C ASN A 34 4.81 -21.56 -0.90
N ALA A 35 3.54 -21.29 -0.58
CA ALA A 35 3.16 -20.14 0.25
C ALA A 35 3.87 -20.18 1.62
N ALA A 36 3.91 -21.33 2.30
CA ALA A 36 4.60 -21.48 3.58
C ALA A 36 6.11 -21.20 3.48
N LYS A 37 6.78 -21.61 2.40
CA LYS A 37 8.19 -21.29 2.17
C LYS A 37 8.41 -19.79 1.95
N ILE A 38 7.51 -19.13 1.23
CA ILE A 38 7.57 -17.69 0.99
C ILE A 38 7.39 -16.94 2.31
N VAL A 39 6.40 -17.31 3.14
CA VAL A 39 6.20 -16.73 4.48
C VAL A 39 7.49 -16.85 5.31
N ALA A 40 8.04 -18.05 5.44
CA ALA A 40 9.26 -18.28 6.23
C ALA A 40 10.47 -17.50 5.69
N ALA A 41 10.61 -17.37 4.37
CA ALA A 41 11.67 -16.58 3.76
C ALA A 41 11.47 -15.08 3.99
N THR A 42 10.22 -14.61 3.93
CA THR A 42 9.86 -13.21 4.20
C THR A 42 10.17 -12.83 5.64
N ASP A 43 9.75 -13.64 6.61
CA ASP A 43 10.03 -13.42 8.04
C ASP A 43 11.54 -13.34 8.30
N LYS A 44 12.30 -14.28 7.72
CA LYS A 44 13.75 -14.29 7.84
C LYS A 44 14.38 -13.05 7.21
N PHE A 45 13.94 -12.65 6.02
CA PHE A 45 14.46 -11.48 5.31
C PHE A 45 14.15 -10.20 6.09
N MET A 46 12.89 -10.02 6.54
CA MET A 46 12.47 -8.85 7.31
C MET A 46 13.16 -8.74 8.67
N SER A 47 13.57 -9.86 9.26
CA SER A 47 14.33 -9.91 10.53
C SER A 47 15.81 -9.65 10.34
N SER A 48 16.33 -9.55 9.12
CA SER A 48 17.74 -9.37 8.84
C SER A 48 18.25 -7.97 9.20
N GLU A 49 19.53 -7.88 9.50
CA GLU A 49 20.20 -6.58 9.74
C GLU A 49 20.18 -5.69 8.49
N PHE A 50 20.23 -6.29 7.31
CA PHE A 50 20.11 -5.55 6.05
C PHE A 50 18.78 -4.79 5.99
N VAL A 51 17.65 -5.45 6.23
CA VAL A 51 16.33 -4.82 6.17
C VAL A 51 16.17 -3.79 7.29
N LYS A 52 16.52 -4.13 8.54
CA LYS A 52 16.44 -3.20 9.68
C LYS A 52 17.18 -1.89 9.45
N ASN A 53 18.31 -1.94 8.75
CA ASN A 53 19.15 -0.76 8.51
C ASN A 53 18.78 0.02 7.24
N ASN A 54 18.01 -0.56 6.30
CA ASN A 54 17.80 0.03 4.97
C ASN A 54 16.33 0.21 4.59
N PHE A 55 15.39 -0.52 5.22
CA PHE A 55 13.98 -0.43 4.89
C PHE A 55 13.25 0.49 5.85
N LYS A 56 12.53 1.46 5.32
CA LYS A 56 11.65 2.35 6.09
C LYS A 56 10.21 2.06 5.69
N GLY A 57 9.43 1.56 6.62
CA GLY A 57 8.03 1.24 6.41
C GLY A 57 7.65 -0.13 6.96
N SER A 58 6.57 -0.69 6.44
CA SER A 58 6.12 -2.05 6.74
C SER A 58 5.92 -2.84 5.46
N LEU A 59 6.10 -4.16 5.56
CA LEU A 59 5.82 -5.11 4.50
C LEU A 59 4.76 -6.08 5.00
N HIS A 60 3.73 -6.25 4.19
CA HIS A 60 2.65 -7.21 4.43
C HIS A 60 2.64 -8.21 3.29
N LEU A 61 2.59 -9.49 3.62
CA LEU A 61 2.34 -10.56 2.66
C LEU A 61 0.86 -10.93 2.74
N ASN A 62 0.12 -10.60 1.71
CA ASN A 62 -1.33 -10.79 1.65
C ASN A 62 -1.67 -11.99 0.77
N ALA A 63 -2.69 -12.75 1.14
CA ALA A 63 -3.34 -13.75 0.31
C ALA A 63 -4.69 -13.20 -0.18
N TYR A 64 -4.99 -13.34 -1.46
CA TYR A 64 -6.29 -13.00 -2.01
C TYR A 64 -7.28 -14.13 -1.73
N VAL A 65 -8.30 -13.87 -0.92
CA VAL A 65 -9.34 -14.86 -0.56
C VAL A 65 -10.59 -14.72 -1.39
N ALA A 66 -10.81 -13.52 -1.96
CA ALA A 66 -11.90 -13.21 -2.88
C ALA A 66 -11.44 -12.12 -3.86
N GLY A 67 -12.04 -12.09 -5.03
CA GLY A 67 -11.72 -11.13 -6.09
C GLY A 67 -12.21 -11.66 -7.43
N GLY A 68 -12.25 -10.83 -8.45
CA GLY A 68 -12.68 -11.22 -9.79
C GLY A 68 -11.74 -12.23 -10.46
N LYS A 69 -11.69 -12.21 -11.80
CA LYS A 69 -10.70 -12.97 -12.56
C LYS A 69 -9.34 -12.27 -12.45
N VAL A 70 -8.55 -12.68 -11.46
CA VAL A 70 -7.17 -12.21 -11.24
C VAL A 70 -6.22 -13.39 -11.31
N GLU A 71 -5.02 -13.17 -11.81
CA GLU A 71 -3.98 -14.21 -11.88
C GLU A 71 -3.20 -14.31 -10.57
N GLU A 72 -3.09 -13.19 -9.87
CA GLU A 72 -2.42 -13.11 -8.60
C GLU A 72 -3.18 -13.86 -7.49
N THR A 73 -2.44 -14.59 -6.67
CA THR A 73 -2.96 -15.27 -5.47
C THR A 73 -2.48 -14.59 -4.20
N HIS A 74 -1.36 -13.86 -4.29
CA HIS A 74 -0.76 -13.15 -3.16
C HIS A 74 -0.15 -11.82 -3.63
N SER A 75 0.12 -10.93 -2.67
CA SER A 75 0.91 -9.74 -2.91
C SER A 75 1.86 -9.43 -1.75
N PHE A 76 3.02 -8.86 -2.08
CA PHE A 76 3.84 -8.13 -1.13
C PHE A 76 3.40 -6.66 -1.17
N ALA A 77 2.79 -6.17 -0.12
CA ALA A 77 2.41 -4.77 0.02
C ALA A 77 3.44 -4.03 0.89
N LEU A 78 4.16 -3.09 0.29
CA LEU A 78 5.14 -2.26 0.95
C LEU A 78 4.50 -0.89 1.24
N LEU A 79 4.30 -0.60 2.52
CA LEU A 79 3.85 0.72 2.96
C LEU A 79 5.08 1.53 3.32
N GLN A 80 5.32 2.62 2.61
CA GLN A 80 6.50 3.46 2.79
C GLN A 80 6.13 4.94 2.90
N PRO A 81 6.98 5.77 3.53
CA PRO A 81 6.69 7.18 3.72
C PRO A 81 6.54 7.96 2.41
N SER A 82 7.17 7.49 1.32
CA SER A 82 7.12 8.16 0.01
C SER A 82 7.68 7.27 -1.11
N LEU A 83 7.42 7.66 -2.36
CA LEU A 83 8.08 7.05 -3.54
C LEU A 83 9.60 7.24 -3.54
N ALA A 84 10.11 8.34 -2.99
CA ALA A 84 11.55 8.54 -2.87
C ALA A 84 12.21 7.52 -1.93
N GLU A 85 11.57 7.19 -0.81
CA GLU A 85 12.05 6.11 0.06
C GLU A 85 11.97 4.74 -0.64
N HIS A 86 10.95 4.54 -1.47
CA HIS A 86 10.85 3.33 -2.30
C HIS A 86 11.99 3.22 -3.31
N GLU A 87 12.35 4.30 -3.98
CA GLU A 87 13.49 4.35 -4.91
C GLU A 87 14.81 4.00 -4.20
N ILE A 88 15.04 4.57 -3.00
CA ILE A 88 16.21 4.23 -2.17
C ILE A 88 16.22 2.74 -1.83
N TRP A 89 15.06 2.19 -1.43
CA TRP A 89 14.92 0.77 -1.14
C TRP A 89 15.21 -0.11 -2.37
N LEU A 90 14.63 0.24 -3.53
CA LEU A 90 14.89 -0.49 -4.78
C LEU A 90 16.38 -0.53 -5.14
N ALA A 91 17.08 0.58 -4.98
CA ALA A 91 18.53 0.63 -5.20
C ALA A 91 19.30 -0.34 -4.30
N LYS A 92 18.86 -0.50 -3.04
CA LYS A 92 19.47 -1.43 -2.07
C LYS A 92 19.19 -2.90 -2.40
N VAL A 93 17.95 -3.25 -2.76
CA VAL A 93 17.59 -4.63 -3.09
C VAL A 93 18.02 -5.05 -4.51
N SER A 94 18.45 -4.10 -5.32
CA SER A 94 19.00 -4.37 -6.66
C SER A 94 20.50 -4.69 -6.65
N ASP A 95 21.18 -4.58 -5.49
CA ASP A 95 22.60 -4.94 -5.41
C ASP A 95 22.79 -6.47 -5.55
N PRO A 96 23.41 -6.92 -6.65
CA PRO A 96 23.58 -8.35 -6.91
C PRO A 96 24.55 -9.03 -5.93
N ASN A 97 25.34 -8.27 -5.19
CA ASN A 97 26.29 -8.77 -4.21
C ASN A 97 25.67 -8.99 -2.82
N ASN A 98 24.45 -8.48 -2.60
CA ASN A 98 23.77 -8.66 -1.32
C ASN A 98 23.28 -10.10 -1.17
N GLU A 99 23.90 -10.83 -0.25
CA GLU A 99 23.62 -12.25 -0.02
C GLU A 99 22.22 -12.50 0.51
N GLU A 100 21.69 -11.62 1.39
CA GLU A 100 20.36 -11.76 1.97
C GLU A 100 19.27 -11.55 0.93
N VAL A 101 19.44 -10.53 0.07
CA VAL A 101 18.53 -10.27 -1.06
C VAL A 101 18.54 -11.45 -2.04
N ARG A 102 19.73 -11.97 -2.38
CA ARG A 102 19.82 -13.13 -3.28
C ARG A 102 19.16 -14.38 -2.71
N LYS A 103 19.34 -14.66 -1.42
CA LYS A 103 18.68 -15.80 -0.74
C LYS A 103 17.19 -15.68 -0.78
N PHE A 104 16.66 -14.49 -0.43
CA PHE A 104 15.23 -14.20 -0.47
C PHE A 104 14.68 -14.33 -1.89
N GLY A 105 15.29 -13.65 -2.87
CA GLY A 105 14.89 -13.70 -4.27
C GLY A 105 14.92 -15.12 -4.85
N SER A 106 15.91 -15.95 -4.46
CA SER A 106 15.97 -17.36 -4.88
C SER A 106 14.76 -18.16 -4.39
N VAL A 107 14.31 -17.93 -3.15
CA VAL A 107 13.11 -18.62 -2.63
C VAL A 107 11.86 -18.13 -3.36
N LEU A 108 11.72 -16.82 -3.60
CA LEU A 108 10.59 -16.27 -4.34
C LEU A 108 10.51 -16.87 -5.75
N ASN A 109 11.61 -16.80 -6.51
CA ASN A 109 11.66 -17.29 -7.88
C ASN A 109 11.39 -18.81 -8.00
N ALA A 110 11.73 -19.58 -6.97
CA ALA A 110 11.51 -21.03 -6.96
C ALA A 110 10.08 -21.43 -6.55
N ASN A 111 9.30 -20.52 -5.93
CA ASN A 111 8.01 -20.85 -5.31
C ASN A 111 6.85 -19.95 -5.76
N SER A 112 7.11 -18.96 -6.61
CA SER A 112 6.09 -18.05 -7.17
C SER A 112 6.47 -17.54 -8.55
N GLU A 113 5.47 -17.02 -9.25
CA GLU A 113 5.61 -16.27 -10.50
C GLU A 113 5.19 -14.82 -10.25
N GLY A 114 6.03 -13.85 -10.66
CA GLY A 114 5.67 -12.44 -10.64
C GLY A 114 4.68 -12.13 -11.76
N VAL A 115 3.51 -11.60 -11.44
CA VAL A 115 2.45 -11.31 -12.43
C VAL A 115 2.20 -9.82 -12.62
N GLY A 116 2.75 -8.96 -11.77
CA GLY A 116 2.65 -7.50 -11.94
C GLY A 116 3.02 -6.70 -10.70
N SER A 117 2.77 -5.41 -10.79
CA SER A 117 2.91 -4.49 -9.66
C SER A 117 1.88 -3.36 -9.75
N ARG A 118 1.60 -2.75 -8.61
CA ARG A 118 0.72 -1.57 -8.49
C ARG A 118 1.36 -0.55 -7.58
N ILE A 119 1.17 0.72 -7.90
CA ILE A 119 1.62 1.85 -7.07
C ILE A 119 0.39 2.67 -6.70
N ASN A 120 0.15 2.80 -5.41
CA ASN A 120 -0.93 3.59 -4.85
C ASN A 120 -0.33 4.65 -3.91
N VAL A 121 -0.94 5.84 -3.89
CA VAL A 121 -0.59 6.93 -2.99
C VAL A 121 -1.80 7.24 -2.13
N PHE A 122 -1.63 7.29 -0.82
CA PHE A 122 -2.70 7.63 0.08
C PHE A 122 -3.10 9.11 -0.08
N ILE A 123 -4.39 9.36 -0.29
CA ILE A 123 -5.00 10.68 -0.29
C ILE A 123 -5.46 11.00 1.14
N GLN A 124 -6.22 10.08 1.73
CA GLN A 124 -6.77 10.19 3.09
C GLN A 124 -6.74 8.83 3.78
N THR A 125 -6.55 8.84 5.09
CA THR A 125 -6.61 7.64 5.92
C THR A 125 -7.26 8.01 7.25
N TYR A 126 -8.21 7.20 7.69
CA TYR A 126 -8.98 7.38 8.90
C TYR A 126 -8.93 6.11 9.76
N GLY A 127 -9.30 6.28 11.03
CA GLY A 127 -9.17 5.23 12.02
C GLY A 127 -7.74 5.12 12.57
N THR A 128 -7.57 4.30 13.59
CA THR A 128 -6.27 4.05 14.20
C THR A 128 -5.62 2.85 13.53
N PRO A 129 -4.39 2.97 13.00
CA PRO A 129 -3.66 1.82 12.51
C PRO A 129 -3.62 0.73 13.58
N SER A 130 -4.16 -0.43 13.25
CA SER A 130 -4.23 -1.57 14.16
C SER A 130 -3.42 -2.72 13.57
N ASN A 131 -2.57 -3.34 14.39
CA ASN A 131 -1.92 -4.60 14.02
C ASN A 131 -2.87 -5.80 14.11
N LYS A 132 -4.13 -5.56 14.47
CA LYS A 132 -5.19 -6.55 14.48
C LYS A 132 -5.94 -6.64 13.16
N ASP A 133 -5.90 -5.59 12.34
CA ASP A 133 -6.54 -5.59 11.02
C ASP A 133 -5.81 -6.58 10.10
N THR A 134 -6.37 -7.79 10.00
CA THR A 134 -5.78 -8.89 9.23
C THR A 134 -6.51 -9.15 7.92
N VAL A 135 -7.71 -8.58 7.74
CA VAL A 135 -8.52 -8.66 6.53
C VAL A 135 -8.67 -7.27 5.94
N TRP A 136 -8.38 -7.13 4.65
CA TRP A 136 -8.50 -5.87 3.94
C TRP A 136 -9.43 -6.04 2.73
N ALA A 137 -10.52 -5.30 2.74
CA ALA A 137 -11.35 -5.13 1.55
C ALA A 137 -10.81 -3.98 0.71
N ILE A 138 -10.63 -4.22 -0.59
CA ILE A 138 -10.11 -3.25 -1.55
C ILE A 138 -11.16 -3.05 -2.63
N TYR A 139 -11.67 -1.83 -2.75
CA TYR A 139 -12.70 -1.43 -3.69
C TYR A 139 -12.10 -0.50 -4.76
N PRO A 140 -11.53 -1.04 -5.84
CA PRO A 140 -10.98 -0.22 -6.91
C PRO A 140 -12.11 0.36 -7.78
N PHE A 141 -11.99 1.64 -8.12
CA PHE A 141 -12.96 2.33 -8.96
C PHE A 141 -12.28 3.29 -9.95
N ARG A 142 -13.07 3.79 -10.89
CA ARG A 142 -12.62 4.79 -11.84
C ARG A 142 -13.37 6.08 -11.62
N THR A 143 -12.64 7.19 -11.51
CA THR A 143 -13.23 8.53 -11.48
C THR A 143 -12.49 9.48 -12.41
N LYS A 144 -13.10 10.63 -12.71
CA LYS A 144 -12.47 11.74 -13.42
C LYS A 144 -11.75 12.63 -12.40
N ALA A 145 -10.66 13.27 -12.83
CA ALA A 145 -9.93 14.20 -11.97
C ALA A 145 -10.82 15.33 -11.39
N SER A 146 -11.81 15.78 -12.15
CA SER A 146 -12.77 16.80 -11.68
C SER A 146 -13.66 16.38 -10.51
N ASN A 147 -13.76 15.08 -10.22
CA ASN A 147 -14.64 14.56 -9.17
C ASN A 147 -13.86 14.10 -7.93
N VAL A 148 -12.53 14.24 -7.94
CA VAL A 148 -11.69 13.76 -6.83
C VAL A 148 -11.96 14.57 -5.57
N GLU A 149 -12.15 15.88 -5.68
CA GLU A 149 -12.46 16.76 -4.57
C GLU A 149 -13.77 16.38 -3.88
N ASP A 150 -14.82 16.14 -4.68
CA ASP A 150 -16.14 15.69 -4.17
C ASP A 150 -16.03 14.33 -3.44
N ILE A 151 -15.17 13.42 -3.94
CA ILE A 151 -14.94 12.11 -3.31
C ILE A 151 -14.17 12.27 -2.00
N VAL A 152 -13.19 13.18 -1.95
CA VAL A 152 -12.44 13.49 -0.74
C VAL A 152 -13.40 14.03 0.33
N GLU A 153 -14.26 15.01 -0.01
CA GLU A 153 -15.26 15.58 0.89
C GLU A 153 -16.23 14.50 1.39
N ALA A 154 -16.77 13.68 0.48
CA ALA A 154 -17.66 12.58 0.86
C ALA A 154 -16.97 11.53 1.77
N THR A 155 -15.65 11.34 1.62
CA THR A 155 -14.87 10.44 2.50
C THR A 155 -14.70 11.05 3.90
N GLU A 156 -14.54 12.37 4.00
CA GLU A 156 -14.51 13.09 5.28
C GLU A 156 -15.85 12.99 6.00
N ASP A 157 -16.95 13.23 5.27
CA ASP A 157 -18.31 13.12 5.81
C ASP A 157 -18.59 11.68 6.29
N LEU A 158 -18.18 10.67 5.55
CA LEU A 158 -18.27 9.28 5.97
C LEU A 158 -17.49 9.04 7.26
N ASN A 159 -16.25 9.53 7.36
CA ASN A 159 -15.47 9.39 8.59
C ASN A 159 -16.19 10.03 9.78
N GLU A 160 -16.73 11.24 9.64
CA GLU A 160 -17.46 11.91 10.72
C GLU A 160 -18.70 11.10 11.15
N ALA A 161 -19.37 10.44 10.22
CA ALA A 161 -20.54 9.63 10.50
C ALA A 161 -20.22 8.32 11.25
N ILE A 162 -19.06 7.70 10.98
CA ILE A 162 -18.75 6.34 11.47
C ILE A 162 -17.60 6.26 12.49
N LYS A 163 -16.85 7.35 12.74
CA LYS A 163 -15.61 7.34 13.55
C LYS A 163 -15.76 6.75 14.95
N ASP A 164 -16.95 6.83 15.56
CA ASP A 164 -17.23 6.30 16.89
C ASP A 164 -17.73 4.85 16.88
N SER A 165 -18.07 4.32 15.71
CA SER A 165 -18.66 2.99 15.56
C SER A 165 -17.81 2.02 14.75
N PHE A 166 -17.07 2.51 13.77
CA PHE A 166 -16.19 1.67 12.94
C PHE A 166 -14.87 1.38 13.66
N PRO A 167 -14.53 0.11 13.92
CA PRO A 167 -13.35 -0.25 14.72
C PRO A 167 -12.05 -0.25 13.93
N GLY A 168 -12.12 -0.40 12.61
CA GLY A 168 -10.97 -0.59 11.74
C GLY A 168 -10.38 0.70 11.18
N GLN A 169 -9.47 0.54 10.24
CA GLN A 169 -8.91 1.62 9.45
C GLN A 169 -9.52 1.63 8.05
N PHE A 170 -9.79 2.79 7.49
CA PHE A 170 -10.15 2.91 6.09
C PHE A 170 -9.46 4.10 5.43
N GLY A 171 -9.41 4.09 4.10
CA GLY A 171 -8.77 5.18 3.40
C GLY A 171 -9.05 5.20 1.90
N LEU A 172 -8.81 6.38 1.33
CA LEU A 172 -8.86 6.66 -0.10
C LEU A 172 -7.43 6.78 -0.63
N SER A 173 -7.16 6.11 -1.75
CA SER A 173 -5.88 6.19 -2.43
C SER A 173 -6.04 6.45 -3.92
N GLU A 174 -5.08 7.15 -4.52
CA GLU A 174 -4.91 7.24 -5.95
C GLU A 174 -4.04 6.09 -6.45
N ARG A 175 -4.42 5.47 -7.56
CA ARG A 175 -3.61 4.47 -8.26
C ARG A 175 -2.78 5.13 -9.33
N MET A 176 -1.51 5.30 -9.08
CA MET A 176 -0.57 5.95 -10.00
C MET A 176 -0.14 5.02 -11.14
N ALA A 177 -0.05 3.70 -10.89
CA ALA A 177 0.40 2.73 -11.89
C ALA A 177 -0.12 1.32 -11.63
N GLY A 178 -0.17 0.47 -12.67
CA GLY A 178 -0.45 -0.96 -12.57
C GLY A 178 -1.93 -1.35 -12.38
N GLY A 179 -2.87 -0.45 -12.56
CA GLY A 179 -4.28 -0.69 -12.24
C GLY A 179 -5.24 -0.84 -13.42
N GLY A 180 -4.74 -0.91 -14.63
CA GLY A 180 -5.61 -0.92 -15.80
C GLY A 180 -6.41 0.39 -15.90
N MET A 181 -7.76 0.29 -15.85
CA MET A 181 -8.63 1.47 -15.95
C MET A 181 -9.02 2.08 -14.58
N GLN A 182 -8.72 1.41 -13.47
CA GLN A 182 -9.00 1.94 -12.13
C GLN A 182 -8.00 3.04 -11.79
N THR A 183 -8.52 4.16 -11.32
CA THR A 183 -7.71 5.34 -10.95
C THR A 183 -7.61 5.54 -9.43
N HIS A 184 -8.55 5.02 -8.69
CA HIS A 184 -8.62 5.16 -7.23
C HIS A 184 -9.08 3.86 -6.59
N LEU A 185 -8.91 3.79 -5.27
CA LEU A 185 -9.40 2.68 -4.48
C LEU A 185 -9.73 3.14 -3.05
N TYR A 186 -10.79 2.56 -2.49
CA TYR A 186 -11.00 2.51 -1.06
C TYR A 186 -10.37 1.24 -0.50
N THR A 187 -9.78 1.35 0.68
CA THR A 187 -9.31 0.22 1.48
C THR A 187 -10.00 0.27 2.83
N VAL A 188 -10.47 -0.87 3.30
CA VAL A 188 -11.13 -1.01 4.61
C VAL A 188 -10.52 -2.21 5.33
N GLY A 189 -10.01 -1.97 6.53
CA GLY A 189 -9.37 -2.98 7.39
C GLY A 189 -10.35 -3.53 8.41
N TYR A 190 -10.29 -4.85 8.64
CA TYR A 190 -11.08 -5.58 9.62
C TYR A 190 -10.20 -6.56 10.40
N GLU A 191 -10.55 -6.86 11.64
CA GLU A 191 -9.84 -7.89 12.43
C GLU A 191 -10.09 -9.30 11.86
N SER A 192 -11.26 -9.53 11.22
CA SER A 192 -11.64 -10.85 10.68
C SER A 192 -12.68 -10.75 9.57
N LEU A 193 -12.89 -11.85 8.82
CA LEU A 193 -14.00 -11.96 7.88
C LEU A 193 -15.38 -11.90 8.57
N ALA A 194 -15.49 -12.36 9.80
CA ALA A 194 -16.73 -12.28 10.56
C ALA A 194 -17.08 -10.83 10.95
N GLU A 195 -16.09 -10.02 11.29
CA GLU A 195 -16.29 -8.59 11.54
C GLU A 195 -16.67 -7.87 10.26
N MET A 196 -16.00 -8.17 9.15
CA MET A 196 -16.37 -7.64 7.83
C MET A 196 -17.83 -7.95 7.49
N GLU A 197 -18.27 -9.21 7.64
CA GLU A 197 -19.66 -9.63 7.39
C GLU A 197 -20.64 -8.88 8.27
N GLN A 198 -20.35 -8.75 9.56
CA GLN A 198 -21.21 -8.06 10.52
C GLN A 198 -21.35 -6.57 10.16
N TRP A 199 -20.28 -5.93 9.74
CA TRP A 199 -20.29 -4.51 9.35
C TRP A 199 -21.07 -4.29 8.05
N GLU A 200 -20.79 -5.07 7.02
CA GLU A 200 -21.46 -4.99 5.72
C GLU A 200 -22.99 -5.23 5.85
N ASP A 201 -23.38 -6.20 6.69
CA ASP A 201 -24.80 -6.47 6.97
C ASP A 201 -25.49 -5.30 7.69
N SER A 202 -24.81 -4.60 8.58
CA SER A 202 -25.36 -3.42 9.28
C SER A 202 -25.51 -2.24 8.34
N ALA A 203 -24.49 -1.96 7.51
CA ALA A 203 -24.49 -0.85 6.56
C ALA A 203 -25.55 -1.00 5.43
N SER A 204 -26.00 -2.23 5.15
CA SER A 204 -27.04 -2.49 4.13
C SER A 204 -28.47 -2.29 4.64
N ARG A 205 -28.68 -2.00 5.93
CA ARG A 205 -30.01 -1.94 6.57
C ARG A 205 -30.47 -0.52 6.91
N ASP A 206 -29.61 0.47 6.81
CA ASP A 206 -29.90 1.88 7.03
C ASP A 206 -29.84 2.68 5.71
#